data_2816c76d0cf75c5d10d91ae3c5c3e044
#
_entry.id   2816c76d0cf75c5d10d91ae3c5c3e044
#
_cell.length_a   1.000
_cell.length_b   1.000
_cell.length_c   1.000
_cell.angle_alpha   90.00
_cell.angle_beta   90.00
_cell.angle_gamma   90.00
#
_symmetry.space_group_name_H-M   'P 1'
#
loop_
_entity.id
_entity.type
_entity.pdbx_description
1 polymer ?
#
loop_
_entity_poly.entity_id
_entity_poly.type
_entity_poly.pdbx_seq_one_letter_code
_entity_poly.pdbx_strand_id
1 'polypeptide(L)'
;EYSILARQKVRENFNFKDYYLDEWQDVYFQSRDSDIKINGWLFNYFPNRPIIIVTHGISPNGKCKSESNVIAGFLVNKKFNVLTIDLRNYGQSDTVSNYDDLGLKSYNDILGAFDFLKQIGFKSNSIGLHGISLGASTSIFAANAEPEILAVWADSSLAEFNMILKDEIARYGLAIEFGPAVSLAGRILTGINPSELSPAKKLTDKQFYFFTHGDSDTRVLTRHFQYFEEYTNKNKINAEFWLVENAYHVDAMFKYPEEYSKKMEDFFNKILE
;
A
#
# COMPACT_ATOMS: atom_id res chain seq x y z
N GLU A 1 -22.43 11.75 -0.29
CA GLU A 1 -22.63 12.20 -1.71
C GLU A 1 -21.65 13.29 -2.13
N TYR A 2 -21.48 14.34 -1.35
CA TYR A 2 -20.58 15.46 -1.71
C TYR A 2 -19.12 15.03 -1.86
N SER A 3 -18.62 14.09 -1.04
CA SER A 3 -17.26 13.56 -1.10
C SER A 3 -17.00 12.71 -2.36
N ILE A 4 -17.99 11.93 -2.80
CA ILE A 4 -17.89 11.10 -4.01
C ILE A 4 -17.80 11.97 -5.27
N LEU A 5 -18.65 13.00 -5.36
CA LEU A 5 -18.65 13.94 -6.48
C LEU A 5 -17.36 14.75 -6.57
N ALA A 6 -16.81 15.17 -5.42
CA ALA A 6 -15.55 15.92 -5.39
C ALA A 6 -14.37 15.05 -5.85
N ARG A 7 -14.30 13.78 -5.43
CA ARG A 7 -13.30 12.80 -5.92
C ARG A 7 -13.40 12.58 -7.42
N GLN A 8 -14.62 12.37 -7.94
CA GLN A 8 -14.85 12.24 -9.38
C GLN A 8 -14.29 13.43 -10.13
N LYS A 9 -14.59 14.65 -9.69
CA LYS A 9 -14.12 15.88 -10.34
C LYS A 9 -12.60 16.02 -10.37
N VAL A 10 -11.89 15.58 -9.31
CA VAL A 10 -10.42 15.57 -9.30
C VAL A 10 -9.88 14.59 -10.34
N ARG A 11 -10.46 13.39 -10.42
CA ARG A 11 -10.03 12.33 -11.34
C ARG A 11 -10.42 12.61 -12.79
N GLU A 12 -11.55 13.27 -13.04
CA GLU A 12 -11.98 13.71 -14.38
C GLU A 12 -11.02 14.71 -15.02
N ASN A 13 -10.36 15.53 -14.20
CA ASN A 13 -9.37 16.51 -14.67
C ASN A 13 -7.95 15.94 -14.78
N PHE A 14 -7.72 14.71 -14.33
CA PHE A 14 -6.41 14.07 -14.37
C PHE A 14 -6.15 13.42 -15.72
N ASN A 15 -5.03 13.76 -16.36
CA ASN A 15 -4.67 13.20 -17.64
C ASN A 15 -3.97 11.84 -17.49
N PHE A 16 -4.73 10.77 -17.44
CA PHE A 16 -4.21 9.40 -17.30
C PHE A 16 -3.25 9.00 -18.43
N LYS A 17 -3.37 9.61 -19.63
CA LYS A 17 -2.54 9.26 -20.79
C LYS A 17 -1.06 9.58 -20.57
N ASP A 18 -0.73 10.58 -19.76
CA ASP A 18 0.64 10.98 -19.49
C ASP A 18 1.39 9.92 -18.64
N TYR A 19 0.63 9.01 -18.02
CA TYR A 19 1.14 7.99 -17.14
C TYR A 19 0.76 6.56 -17.55
N TYR A 20 0.20 6.42 -18.75
CA TYR A 20 -0.15 5.12 -19.30
C TYR A 20 1.12 4.38 -19.75
N LEU A 21 1.23 3.13 -19.35
CA LEU A 21 2.30 2.21 -19.73
C LEU A 21 1.67 1.09 -20.58
N ASP A 22 2.16 0.89 -21.79
CA ASP A 22 1.63 -0.03 -22.79
C ASP A 22 2.47 -1.29 -22.99
N GLU A 23 3.66 -1.34 -22.40
CA GLU A 23 4.56 -2.49 -22.49
C GLU A 23 4.89 -2.99 -21.07
N TRP A 24 4.61 -4.25 -20.79
CA TRP A 24 4.98 -4.93 -19.56
C TRP A 24 5.18 -6.43 -19.83
N GLN A 25 5.83 -7.09 -18.89
CA GLN A 25 5.90 -8.54 -18.86
C GLN A 25 4.95 -9.08 -17.80
N ASP A 26 3.99 -9.94 -18.18
CA ASP A 26 3.22 -10.70 -17.21
C ASP A 26 4.13 -11.70 -16.51
N VAL A 27 4.19 -11.63 -15.19
CA VAL A 27 4.99 -12.54 -14.37
C VAL A 27 4.14 -13.25 -13.34
N TYR A 28 4.56 -14.46 -12.99
CA TYR A 28 3.95 -15.27 -11.94
C TYR A 28 5.05 -15.77 -11.01
N PHE A 29 4.78 -15.71 -9.72
CA PHE A 29 5.67 -16.21 -8.68
C PHE A 29 4.83 -16.75 -7.52
N GLN A 30 5.46 -17.45 -6.59
CA GLN A 30 4.77 -17.97 -5.41
C GLN A 30 4.85 -16.97 -4.26
N SER A 31 3.78 -16.88 -3.48
CA SER A 31 3.82 -16.28 -2.15
C SER A 31 4.86 -17.00 -1.28
N ARG A 32 5.55 -16.28 -0.39
CA ARG A 32 6.66 -16.86 0.40
C ARG A 32 6.21 -18.00 1.33
N ASP A 33 4.96 -17.98 1.80
CA ASP A 33 4.46 -18.91 2.82
C ASP A 33 3.76 -20.16 2.26
N SER A 34 3.55 -20.24 0.94
CA SER A 34 2.68 -21.26 0.33
C SER A 34 2.81 -21.32 -1.18
N ASP A 35 2.19 -22.34 -1.78
CA ASP A 35 2.10 -22.51 -3.23
C ASP A 35 1.07 -21.56 -3.91
N ILE A 36 0.64 -20.50 -3.20
CA ILE A 36 -0.28 -19.50 -3.76
C ILE A 36 0.41 -18.76 -4.88
N LYS A 37 -0.17 -18.80 -6.07
CA LYS A 37 0.35 -18.15 -7.26
C LYS A 37 -0.08 -16.70 -7.30
N ILE A 38 0.90 -15.81 -7.36
CA ILE A 38 0.73 -14.36 -7.43
C ILE A 38 1.07 -13.90 -8.85
N ASN A 39 0.24 -13.01 -9.39
CA ASN A 39 0.46 -12.37 -10.68
C ASN A 39 0.96 -10.94 -10.50
N GLY A 40 1.84 -10.50 -11.41
CA GLY A 40 2.32 -9.14 -11.48
C GLY A 40 2.60 -8.68 -12.91
N TRP A 41 2.67 -7.36 -13.10
CA TRP A 41 3.20 -6.70 -14.28
C TRP A 41 4.57 -6.13 -13.99
N LEU A 42 5.59 -6.63 -14.69
CA LEU A 42 6.97 -6.19 -14.56
C LEU A 42 7.31 -5.18 -15.66
N PHE A 43 7.66 -3.97 -15.26
CA PHE A 43 8.18 -2.88 -16.08
C PHE A 43 9.68 -2.75 -15.79
N ASN A 44 10.51 -3.46 -16.55
CA ASN A 44 11.97 -3.52 -16.35
C ASN A 44 12.70 -2.84 -17.51
N TYR A 45 12.65 -1.50 -17.52
CA TYR A 45 13.17 -0.69 -18.62
C TYR A 45 14.59 -0.15 -18.39
N PHE A 46 15.03 -0.07 -17.13
CA PHE A 46 16.23 0.67 -16.76
C PHE A 46 17.25 -0.25 -16.09
N PRO A 47 18.27 -0.74 -16.83
CA PRO A 47 19.33 -1.56 -16.24
C PRO A 47 20.01 -0.85 -15.05
N ASN A 48 20.29 -1.62 -14.00
CA ASN A 48 20.97 -1.14 -12.78
C ASN A 48 20.25 -0.01 -12.03
N ARG A 49 18.95 0.19 -12.27
CA ARG A 49 18.14 1.12 -11.50
C ARG A 49 17.27 0.36 -10.49
N PRO A 50 16.95 0.99 -9.35
CA PRO A 50 16.07 0.39 -8.35
C PRO A 50 14.71 -0.02 -8.93
N ILE A 51 14.06 -0.97 -8.25
CA ILE A 51 12.71 -1.44 -8.58
C ILE A 51 11.78 -1.25 -7.39
N ILE A 52 10.55 -0.82 -7.68
CA ILE A 52 9.53 -0.59 -6.65
C ILE A 52 8.39 -1.58 -6.85
N ILE A 53 8.09 -2.35 -5.80
CA ILE A 53 6.89 -3.19 -5.75
C ILE A 53 5.71 -2.29 -5.39
N VAL A 54 4.72 -2.21 -6.28
CA VAL A 54 3.49 -1.42 -6.09
C VAL A 54 2.35 -2.35 -5.73
N THR A 55 1.75 -2.11 -4.56
CA THR A 55 0.67 -2.94 -4.00
C THR A 55 -0.62 -2.13 -3.89
N HIS A 56 -1.70 -2.65 -4.49
CA HIS A 56 -3.00 -1.99 -4.61
C HIS A 56 -3.79 -1.92 -3.29
N GLY A 57 -4.79 -1.02 -3.23
CA GLY A 57 -5.82 -0.99 -2.20
C GLY A 57 -6.92 -2.02 -2.42
N ILE A 58 -7.89 -2.13 -1.50
CA ILE A 58 -9.06 -3.02 -1.65
C ILE A 58 -9.80 -2.68 -2.95
N SER A 59 -9.81 -3.62 -3.90
CA SER A 59 -10.54 -3.51 -5.16
C SER A 59 -10.49 -4.85 -5.90
N PRO A 60 -11.58 -5.32 -6.48
CA PRO A 60 -11.59 -6.53 -7.29
C PRO A 60 -10.64 -6.46 -8.49
N ASN A 61 -10.28 -5.27 -8.93
CA ASN A 61 -9.40 -5.03 -10.08
C ASN A 61 -7.89 -5.21 -9.76
N GLY A 62 -7.51 -5.40 -8.49
CA GLY A 62 -6.12 -5.60 -8.10
C GLY A 62 -5.16 -4.56 -8.67
N LYS A 63 -4.07 -5.02 -9.32
CA LYS A 63 -3.06 -4.16 -9.96
C LYS A 63 -3.58 -3.34 -11.15
N CYS A 64 -4.69 -3.76 -11.75
CA CYS A 64 -5.34 -3.02 -12.85
C CYS A 64 -6.09 -1.78 -12.36
N LYS A 65 -6.06 -1.45 -11.08
CA LYS A 65 -6.65 -0.24 -10.53
C LYS A 65 -5.92 1.01 -11.03
N SER A 66 -6.69 2.09 -11.29
CA SER A 66 -6.12 3.34 -11.83
C SER A 66 -5.00 3.91 -10.96
N GLU A 67 -5.12 3.79 -9.64
CA GLU A 67 -4.12 4.27 -8.69
C GLU A 67 -2.77 3.54 -8.86
N SER A 68 -2.80 2.20 -8.99
CA SER A 68 -1.58 1.41 -9.19
C SER A 68 -0.89 1.75 -10.50
N ASN A 69 -1.67 1.96 -11.58
CA ASN A 69 -1.15 2.33 -12.89
C ASN A 69 -0.54 3.74 -12.91
N VAL A 70 -1.16 4.71 -12.23
CA VAL A 70 -0.62 6.07 -12.10
C VAL A 70 0.69 6.07 -11.33
N ILE A 71 0.77 5.33 -10.22
CA ILE A 71 2.02 5.20 -9.46
C ILE A 71 3.11 4.52 -10.30
N ALA A 72 2.77 3.46 -11.04
CA ALA A 72 3.71 2.82 -11.94
C ALA A 72 4.23 3.81 -13.00
N GLY A 73 3.34 4.60 -13.61
CA GLY A 73 3.70 5.65 -14.57
C GLY A 73 4.61 6.73 -13.96
N PHE A 74 4.32 7.20 -12.75
CA PHE A 74 5.18 8.15 -12.05
C PHE A 74 6.60 7.59 -11.86
N LEU A 75 6.70 6.37 -11.35
CA LEU A 75 7.99 5.71 -11.09
C LEU A 75 8.79 5.48 -12.37
N VAL A 76 8.14 5.00 -13.43
CA VAL A 76 8.79 4.79 -14.74
C VAL A 76 9.28 6.13 -15.33
N ASN A 77 8.49 7.20 -15.24
CA ASN A 77 8.90 8.54 -15.68
C ASN A 77 10.10 9.08 -14.88
N LYS A 78 10.29 8.62 -13.65
CA LYS A 78 11.45 8.93 -12.79
C LYS A 78 12.58 7.89 -12.88
N LYS A 79 12.54 7.01 -13.89
CA LYS A 79 13.57 6.01 -14.18
C LYS A 79 13.73 4.93 -13.10
N PHE A 80 12.65 4.58 -12.42
CA PHE A 80 12.57 3.37 -11.62
C PHE A 80 11.99 2.21 -12.44
N ASN A 81 12.43 1.00 -12.17
CA ASN A 81 11.72 -0.20 -12.58
C ASN A 81 10.54 -0.42 -11.64
N VAL A 82 9.51 -1.12 -12.10
CA VAL A 82 8.29 -1.33 -11.31
C VAL A 82 7.80 -2.77 -11.44
N LEU A 83 7.32 -3.33 -10.33
CA LEU A 83 6.53 -4.55 -10.31
C LEU A 83 5.19 -4.24 -9.62
N THR A 84 4.10 -4.16 -10.38
CA THR A 84 2.76 -4.11 -9.79
C THR A 84 2.25 -5.52 -9.56
N ILE A 85 1.65 -5.79 -8.41
CA ILE A 85 1.17 -7.13 -8.06
C ILE A 85 -0.32 -7.15 -7.74
N ASP A 86 -0.96 -8.28 -8.02
CA ASP A 86 -2.24 -8.64 -7.41
C ASP A 86 -1.97 -9.41 -6.12
N LEU A 87 -2.47 -8.94 -4.98
CA LEU A 87 -2.47 -9.76 -3.78
C LEU A 87 -3.39 -10.98 -3.95
N ARG A 88 -3.19 -12.02 -3.14
CA ARG A 88 -4.14 -13.17 -3.10
C ARG A 88 -5.58 -12.69 -3.00
N ASN A 89 -6.50 -13.39 -3.59
CA ASN A 89 -7.93 -13.05 -3.73
C ASN A 89 -8.24 -11.89 -4.69
N TYR A 90 -7.24 -11.31 -5.36
CA TYR A 90 -7.43 -10.19 -6.27
C TYR A 90 -6.92 -10.50 -7.69
N GLY A 91 -7.56 -9.86 -8.68
CA GLY A 91 -7.13 -9.85 -10.07
C GLY A 91 -6.87 -11.24 -10.65
N GLN A 92 -5.62 -11.49 -11.05
CA GLN A 92 -5.18 -12.75 -11.67
C GLN A 92 -4.38 -13.66 -10.72
N SER A 93 -4.24 -13.26 -9.45
CA SER A 93 -3.67 -14.12 -8.41
C SER A 93 -4.68 -15.15 -7.91
N ASP A 94 -4.18 -16.20 -7.25
CA ASP A 94 -5.03 -17.26 -6.72
C ASP A 94 -6.03 -16.73 -5.69
N THR A 95 -7.26 -17.24 -5.78
CA THR A 95 -8.31 -17.01 -4.79
C THR A 95 -8.28 -18.12 -3.74
N VAL A 96 -7.99 -17.76 -2.50
CA VAL A 96 -7.86 -18.71 -1.38
C VAL A 96 -8.94 -18.55 -0.32
N SER A 97 -9.69 -17.44 -0.35
CA SER A 97 -10.80 -17.18 0.56
C SER A 97 -11.81 -16.20 -0.03
N ASN A 98 -13.01 -16.16 0.55
CA ASN A 98 -14.07 -15.21 0.20
C ASN A 98 -13.99 -13.89 0.99
N TYR A 99 -12.93 -13.69 1.78
CA TYR A 99 -12.73 -12.49 2.58
C TYR A 99 -11.28 -12.04 2.49
N ASP A 100 -11.07 -10.75 2.71
CA ASP A 100 -9.74 -10.15 2.77
C ASP A 100 -9.12 -10.39 4.15
N ASP A 101 -7.82 -10.68 4.19
CA ASP A 101 -7.08 -10.85 5.44
C ASP A 101 -6.49 -9.54 5.98
N LEU A 102 -6.77 -8.44 5.32
CA LEU A 102 -6.32 -7.09 5.68
C LEU A 102 -4.80 -6.96 5.82
N GLY A 103 -4.04 -7.75 5.07
CA GLY A 103 -2.58 -7.74 5.08
C GLY A 103 -1.93 -8.75 6.03
N LEU A 104 -2.70 -9.41 6.92
CA LEU A 104 -2.15 -10.30 7.96
C LEU A 104 -1.54 -11.61 7.45
N LYS A 105 -1.84 -12.00 6.22
CA LYS A 105 -1.23 -13.14 5.52
C LYS A 105 -0.70 -12.71 4.15
N SER A 106 -1.42 -11.82 3.46
CA SER A 106 -1.07 -11.35 2.13
C SER A 106 0.23 -10.52 2.07
N TYR A 107 0.82 -10.13 3.21
CA TYR A 107 2.19 -9.59 3.20
C TYR A 107 3.21 -10.60 2.65
N ASN A 108 2.95 -11.91 2.76
CA ASN A 108 3.80 -12.95 2.17
C ASN A 108 3.78 -12.92 0.63
N ASP A 109 2.74 -12.33 0.01
CA ASP A 109 2.68 -12.12 -1.44
C ASP A 109 3.71 -11.06 -1.88
N ILE A 110 3.85 -9.99 -1.09
CA ILE A 110 4.89 -8.98 -1.27
C ILE A 110 6.28 -9.59 -1.05
N LEU A 111 6.43 -10.45 -0.06
CA LEU A 111 7.69 -11.17 0.20
C LEU A 111 8.02 -12.14 -0.94
N GLY A 112 7.02 -12.80 -1.52
CA GLY A 112 7.19 -13.61 -2.73
C GLY A 112 7.65 -12.77 -3.94
N ALA A 113 7.08 -11.57 -4.11
CA ALA A 113 7.53 -10.62 -5.13
C ALA A 113 8.99 -10.16 -4.89
N PHE A 114 9.36 -9.89 -3.65
CA PHE A 114 10.72 -9.54 -3.25
C PHE A 114 11.70 -10.68 -3.58
N ASP A 115 11.37 -11.91 -3.24
CA ASP A 115 12.18 -13.11 -3.55
C ASP A 115 12.32 -13.32 -5.06
N PHE A 116 11.22 -13.18 -5.81
CA PHE A 116 11.20 -13.25 -7.26
C PHE A 116 12.15 -12.21 -7.89
N LEU A 117 12.09 -10.96 -7.43
CA LEU A 117 12.99 -9.90 -7.93
C LEU A 117 14.46 -10.21 -7.65
N LYS A 118 14.77 -10.75 -6.47
CA LYS A 118 16.15 -11.21 -6.15
C LYS A 118 16.58 -12.36 -7.09
N GLN A 119 15.70 -13.30 -7.39
CA GLN A 119 16.00 -14.41 -8.31
C GLN A 119 16.31 -13.94 -9.73
N ILE A 120 15.67 -12.88 -10.22
CA ILE A 120 15.95 -12.30 -11.54
C ILE A 120 17.07 -11.25 -11.53
N GLY A 121 17.77 -11.05 -10.40
CA GLY A 121 19.01 -10.33 -10.31
C GLY A 121 18.99 -8.96 -9.65
N PHE A 122 17.84 -8.49 -9.11
CA PHE A 122 17.82 -7.28 -8.30
C PHE A 122 18.46 -7.51 -6.94
N LYS A 123 19.24 -6.54 -6.46
CA LYS A 123 19.80 -6.57 -5.11
C LYS A 123 18.71 -6.20 -4.09
N SER A 124 18.77 -6.77 -2.89
CA SER A 124 17.79 -6.46 -1.83
C SER A 124 17.72 -4.96 -1.49
N ASN A 125 18.88 -4.28 -1.45
CA ASN A 125 18.97 -2.84 -1.18
C ASN A 125 18.51 -1.95 -2.35
N SER A 126 18.17 -2.51 -3.50
CA SER A 126 17.59 -1.80 -4.65
C SER A 126 16.09 -2.04 -4.81
N ILE A 127 15.42 -2.74 -3.88
CA ILE A 127 14.00 -3.05 -3.92
C ILE A 127 13.26 -2.23 -2.86
N GLY A 128 12.33 -1.37 -3.29
CA GLY A 128 11.45 -0.59 -2.41
C GLY A 128 9.99 -1.03 -2.51
N LEU A 129 9.18 -0.60 -1.56
CA LEU A 129 7.74 -0.85 -1.53
C LEU A 129 6.94 0.45 -1.63
N HIS A 130 5.91 0.44 -2.46
CA HIS A 130 4.85 1.46 -2.48
C HIS A 130 3.50 0.78 -2.28
N GLY A 131 2.85 1.07 -1.17
CA GLY A 131 1.54 0.51 -0.85
C GLY A 131 0.44 1.56 -0.82
N ILE A 132 -0.76 1.18 -1.27
CA ILE A 132 -1.94 2.04 -1.36
C ILE A 132 -3.03 1.46 -0.47
N SER A 133 -3.49 2.20 0.56
CA SER A 133 -4.57 1.79 1.47
C SER A 133 -4.28 0.42 2.10
N LEU A 134 -5.02 -0.65 1.75
CA LEU A 134 -4.70 -2.03 2.14
C LEU A 134 -3.24 -2.38 1.83
N GLY A 135 -2.78 -2.09 0.61
CA GLY A 135 -1.40 -2.34 0.20
C GLY A 135 -0.37 -1.62 1.05
N ALA A 136 -0.70 -0.44 1.59
CA ALA A 136 0.17 0.31 2.50
C ALA A 136 0.37 -0.44 3.82
N SER A 137 -0.71 -0.92 4.44
CA SER A 137 -0.65 -1.75 5.64
C SER A 137 0.10 -3.05 5.39
N THR A 138 -0.18 -3.71 4.26
CA THR A 138 0.46 -4.96 3.84
C THR A 138 1.97 -4.77 3.62
N SER A 139 2.39 -3.63 3.04
CA SER A 139 3.81 -3.28 2.84
C SER A 139 4.54 -3.07 4.16
N ILE A 140 3.89 -2.48 5.17
CA ILE A 140 4.46 -2.32 6.51
C ILE A 140 4.67 -3.71 7.16
N PHE A 141 3.70 -4.62 7.04
CA PHE A 141 3.86 -6.00 7.54
C PHE A 141 4.99 -6.73 6.84
N ALA A 142 5.12 -6.59 5.51
CA ALA A 142 6.20 -7.19 4.73
C ALA A 142 7.57 -6.67 5.18
N ALA A 143 7.73 -5.37 5.34
CA ALA A 143 8.99 -4.76 5.79
C ALA A 143 9.35 -5.16 7.24
N ASN A 144 8.36 -5.33 8.13
CA ASN A 144 8.61 -5.87 9.47
C ASN A 144 9.13 -7.30 9.44
N ALA A 145 8.60 -8.14 8.52
CA ALA A 145 9.00 -9.54 8.39
C ALA A 145 10.34 -9.72 7.64
N GLU A 146 10.72 -8.76 6.77
CA GLU A 146 11.93 -8.81 5.97
C GLU A 146 12.81 -7.56 6.19
N PRO A 147 13.83 -7.64 7.04
CA PRO A 147 14.69 -6.49 7.34
C PRO A 147 15.54 -5.97 6.18
N GLU A 148 15.68 -6.75 5.09
CA GLU A 148 16.38 -6.30 3.88
C GLU A 148 15.55 -5.29 3.06
N ILE A 149 14.24 -5.18 3.30
CA ILE A 149 13.39 -4.13 2.72
C ILE A 149 13.62 -2.85 3.49
N LEU A 150 14.28 -1.86 2.85
CA LEU A 150 14.71 -0.63 3.53
C LEU A 150 13.75 0.55 3.36
N ALA A 151 13.00 0.62 2.25
CA ALA A 151 12.18 1.78 1.89
C ALA A 151 10.71 1.39 1.70
N VAL A 152 9.81 2.05 2.42
CA VAL A 152 8.36 1.83 2.34
C VAL A 152 7.63 3.16 2.21
N TRP A 153 6.93 3.36 1.08
CA TRP A 153 5.95 4.42 0.92
C TRP A 153 4.56 3.89 1.24
N ALA A 154 3.88 4.47 2.21
CA ALA A 154 2.56 4.07 2.69
C ALA A 154 1.54 5.19 2.45
N ASP A 155 0.69 5.03 1.42
CA ASP A 155 -0.35 5.99 1.09
C ASP A 155 -1.69 5.57 1.72
N SER A 156 -2.28 6.47 2.52
CA SER A 156 -3.61 6.32 3.13
C SER A 156 -3.77 5.03 3.96
N SER A 157 -2.70 4.64 4.69
CA SER A 157 -2.68 3.44 5.52
C SER A 157 -3.51 3.58 6.79
N LEU A 158 -4.18 2.50 7.20
CA LEU A 158 -4.66 2.41 8.58
C LEU A 158 -3.50 2.17 9.55
N ALA A 159 -3.60 2.71 10.76
CA ALA A 159 -2.56 2.56 11.80
C ALA A 159 -2.87 1.42 12.79
N GLU A 160 -4.15 1.26 13.14
CA GLU A 160 -4.60 0.34 14.19
C GLU A 160 -6.00 -0.18 13.92
N PHE A 161 -6.21 -1.50 14.13
CA PHE A 161 -7.49 -2.14 13.87
C PHE A 161 -8.64 -1.54 14.70
N ASN A 162 -8.44 -1.32 15.99
CA ASN A 162 -9.51 -0.80 16.83
C ASN A 162 -9.96 0.62 16.44
N MET A 163 -9.08 1.40 15.81
CA MET A 163 -9.44 2.71 15.30
C MET A 163 -10.33 2.56 14.07
N ILE A 164 -9.90 1.78 13.06
CA ILE A 164 -10.68 1.60 11.83
C ILE A 164 -11.99 0.86 12.09
N LEU A 165 -12.03 -0.08 13.04
CA LEU A 165 -13.24 -0.77 13.42
C LEU A 165 -14.31 0.19 14.00
N LYS A 166 -13.88 1.12 14.87
CA LYS A 166 -14.79 2.15 15.41
C LYS A 166 -15.31 3.07 14.32
N ASP A 167 -14.44 3.44 13.36
CA ASP A 167 -14.82 4.29 12.23
C ASP A 167 -15.85 3.61 11.33
N GLU A 168 -15.64 2.32 11.03
CA GLU A 168 -16.59 1.54 10.23
C GLU A 168 -17.94 1.36 10.95
N ILE A 169 -17.94 1.02 12.24
CA ILE A 169 -19.16 0.88 13.03
C ILE A 169 -19.96 2.19 13.03
N ALA A 170 -19.28 3.32 13.28
CA ALA A 170 -19.91 4.64 13.27
C ALA A 170 -20.46 5.01 11.89
N ARG A 171 -19.75 4.63 10.80
CA ARG A 171 -20.18 4.88 9.42
C ARG A 171 -21.50 4.15 9.09
N TYR A 172 -21.69 2.95 9.63
CA TYR A 172 -22.95 2.21 9.50
C TYR A 172 -24.05 2.68 10.47
N GLY A 173 -23.80 3.74 11.25
CA GLY A 173 -24.76 4.28 12.22
C GLY A 173 -25.00 3.37 13.42
N LEU A 174 -24.10 2.44 13.69
CA LEU A 174 -24.16 1.53 14.83
C LEU A 174 -23.43 2.11 16.05
N ALA A 175 -23.84 1.67 17.23
CA ALA A 175 -23.15 2.06 18.47
C ALA A 175 -21.77 1.41 18.55
N ILE A 176 -20.75 2.20 18.91
CA ILE A 176 -19.34 1.76 18.95
C ILE A 176 -19.08 0.65 19.98
N GLU A 177 -19.97 0.48 20.94
CA GLU A 177 -19.99 -0.59 21.94
C GLU A 177 -20.12 -1.98 21.34
N PHE A 178 -20.62 -2.10 20.10
CA PHE A 178 -20.63 -3.36 19.34
C PHE A 178 -19.24 -3.81 18.85
N GLY A 179 -18.23 -2.95 18.94
CA GLY A 179 -16.85 -3.25 18.49
C GLY A 179 -16.32 -4.62 18.94
N PRO A 180 -16.36 -4.96 20.23
CA PRO A 180 -15.89 -6.26 20.71
C PRO A 180 -16.66 -7.45 20.10
N ALA A 181 -17.98 -7.33 19.94
CA ALA A 181 -18.79 -8.38 19.34
C ALA A 181 -18.49 -8.55 17.85
N VAL A 182 -18.34 -7.45 17.11
CA VAL A 182 -17.96 -7.47 15.69
C VAL A 182 -16.56 -8.08 15.50
N SER A 183 -15.60 -7.71 16.35
CA SER A 183 -14.24 -8.27 16.33
C SER A 183 -14.24 -9.77 16.61
N LEU A 184 -15.02 -10.22 17.61
CA LEU A 184 -15.14 -11.64 17.93
C LEU A 184 -15.80 -12.43 16.78
N ALA A 185 -16.88 -11.90 16.20
CA ALA A 185 -17.55 -12.52 15.06
C ALA A 185 -16.61 -12.62 13.86
N GLY A 186 -15.87 -11.56 13.55
CA GLY A 186 -14.85 -11.56 12.49
C GLY A 186 -13.82 -12.66 12.73
N ARG A 187 -13.28 -12.78 13.95
CA ARG A 187 -12.32 -13.83 14.31
C ARG A 187 -12.89 -15.24 14.14
N ILE A 188 -14.11 -15.47 14.57
CA ILE A 188 -14.76 -16.78 14.43
C ILE A 188 -14.99 -17.15 12.95
N LEU A 189 -15.44 -16.20 12.15
CA LEU A 189 -15.79 -16.43 10.74
C LEU A 189 -14.55 -16.59 9.84
N THR A 190 -13.47 -15.85 10.13
CA THR A 190 -12.32 -15.78 9.26
C THR A 190 -11.10 -16.55 9.78
N GLY A 191 -11.10 -16.92 11.07
CA GLY A 191 -9.93 -17.47 11.76
C GLY A 191 -8.79 -16.47 11.97
N ILE A 192 -8.98 -15.20 11.55
CA ILE A 192 -8.00 -14.12 11.69
C ILE A 192 -8.23 -13.41 13.03
N ASN A 193 -7.15 -13.15 13.75
CA ASN A 193 -7.21 -12.33 14.97
C ASN A 193 -7.07 -10.84 14.58
N PRO A 194 -8.17 -10.06 14.60
CA PRO A 194 -8.10 -8.67 14.14
C PRO A 194 -7.21 -7.78 15.01
N SER A 195 -6.94 -8.15 16.27
CA SER A 195 -6.06 -7.39 17.16
C SER A 195 -4.59 -7.37 16.69
N GLU A 196 -4.21 -8.27 15.78
CA GLU A 196 -2.88 -8.30 15.17
C GLU A 196 -2.75 -7.29 14.04
N LEU A 197 -3.85 -6.75 13.54
CA LEU A 197 -3.90 -5.72 12.50
C LEU A 197 -3.57 -4.34 13.10
N SER A 198 -2.31 -4.13 13.41
CA SER A 198 -1.76 -2.89 13.95
C SER A 198 -0.46 -2.53 13.23
N PRO A 199 -0.54 -2.00 11.98
CA PRO A 199 0.64 -1.66 11.19
C PRO A 199 1.60 -0.72 11.93
N ALA A 200 1.10 0.25 12.68
CA ALA A 200 1.95 1.18 13.43
C ALA A 200 2.87 0.45 14.43
N LYS A 201 2.41 -0.63 15.06
CA LYS A 201 3.20 -1.43 16.01
C LYS A 201 4.22 -2.37 15.33
N LYS A 202 4.20 -2.43 14.00
CA LYS A 202 5.13 -3.21 13.18
C LYS A 202 6.25 -2.38 12.57
N LEU A 203 6.21 -1.07 12.76
CA LEU A 203 7.28 -0.19 12.32
C LEU A 203 8.56 -0.47 13.14
N THR A 204 9.71 -0.42 12.47
CA THR A 204 11.02 -0.60 13.10
C THR A 204 11.98 0.53 12.72
N ASP A 205 13.05 0.69 13.44
CA ASP A 205 14.12 1.67 13.18
C ASP A 205 15.07 1.26 12.04
N LYS A 206 14.90 0.05 11.49
CA LYS A 206 15.71 -0.49 10.39
C LYS A 206 15.28 0.02 9.02
N GLN A 207 14.00 0.37 8.87
CA GLN A 207 13.41 0.87 7.64
C GLN A 207 13.26 2.38 7.65
N PHE A 208 13.10 2.93 6.45
CA PHE A 208 12.66 4.30 6.22
C PHE A 208 11.24 4.28 5.67
N TYR A 209 10.38 5.09 6.27
CA TYR A 209 8.96 5.15 5.89
C TYR A 209 8.62 6.54 5.36
N PHE A 210 7.76 6.59 4.34
CA PHE A 210 7.10 7.82 3.92
C PHE A 210 5.60 7.63 4.03
N PHE A 211 4.93 8.46 4.81
CA PHE A 211 3.49 8.41 4.97
C PHE A 211 2.83 9.57 4.24
N THR A 212 1.91 9.24 3.31
CA THR A 212 1.06 10.22 2.63
C THR A 212 -0.39 9.98 3.04
N HIS A 213 -1.14 11.06 3.29
CA HIS A 213 -2.55 10.96 3.67
C HIS A 213 -3.29 12.24 3.28
N GLY A 214 -4.54 12.13 2.84
CA GLY A 214 -5.40 13.28 2.61
C GLY A 214 -6.03 13.79 3.90
N ASP A 215 -6.03 15.11 4.13
CA ASP A 215 -6.65 15.71 5.33
C ASP A 215 -8.18 15.58 5.34
N SER A 216 -8.77 15.41 4.16
CA SER A 216 -10.21 15.23 3.95
C SER A 216 -10.60 13.76 3.75
N ASP A 217 -9.73 12.81 4.09
CA ASP A 217 -9.99 11.37 3.98
C ASP A 217 -11.12 10.96 4.93
N THR A 218 -12.23 10.49 4.33
CA THR A 218 -13.40 10.01 5.05
C THR A 218 -13.47 8.48 5.15
N ARG A 219 -12.51 7.77 4.51
CA ARG A 219 -12.43 6.32 4.53
C ARG A 219 -11.52 5.81 5.63
N VAL A 220 -10.28 6.33 5.66
CA VAL A 220 -9.30 6.14 6.73
C VAL A 220 -9.06 7.52 7.32
N LEU A 221 -9.66 7.81 8.47
CA LEU A 221 -9.64 9.16 9.02
C LEU A 221 -8.21 9.64 9.35
N THR A 222 -7.97 10.93 9.23
CA THR A 222 -6.65 11.59 9.45
C THR A 222 -6.00 11.24 10.79
N ARG A 223 -6.79 10.82 11.80
CA ARG A 223 -6.26 10.36 13.08
C ARG A 223 -5.35 9.12 12.96
N HIS A 224 -5.48 8.31 11.88
CA HIS A 224 -4.55 7.22 11.62
C HIS A 224 -3.17 7.75 11.23
N PHE A 225 -3.12 8.80 10.40
CA PHE A 225 -1.88 9.49 10.05
C PHE A 225 -1.22 10.11 11.30
N GLN A 226 -1.97 10.82 12.13
CA GLN A 226 -1.49 11.39 13.38
C GLN A 226 -0.95 10.31 14.34
N TYR A 227 -1.60 9.15 14.40
CA TYR A 227 -1.12 8.03 15.21
C TYR A 227 0.24 7.49 14.72
N PHE A 228 0.46 7.39 13.40
CA PHE A 228 1.78 7.05 12.87
C PHE A 228 2.84 8.08 13.25
N GLU A 229 2.52 9.37 13.15
CA GLU A 229 3.41 10.47 13.52
C GLU A 229 3.83 10.41 15.00
N GLU A 230 2.85 10.27 15.89
CA GLU A 230 3.09 10.11 17.32
C GLU A 230 3.92 8.85 17.64
N TYR A 231 3.57 7.73 17.01
CA TYR A 231 4.23 6.44 17.24
C TYR A 231 5.69 6.46 16.78
N THR A 232 5.96 6.98 15.60
CA THR A 232 7.32 7.07 15.05
C THR A 232 8.20 8.03 15.85
N ASN A 233 7.68 9.19 16.21
CA ASN A 233 8.39 10.15 17.06
C ASN A 233 8.75 9.56 18.42
N LYS A 234 7.79 8.89 19.09
CA LYS A 234 7.99 8.26 20.38
C LYS A 234 9.05 7.15 20.34
N ASN A 235 9.07 6.36 19.27
CA ASN A 235 9.94 5.18 19.14
C ASN A 235 11.21 5.46 18.31
N LYS A 236 11.45 6.71 17.89
CA LYS A 236 12.60 7.15 17.10
C LYS A 236 12.75 6.36 15.78
N ILE A 237 11.64 6.13 15.10
CA ILE A 237 11.59 5.43 13.82
C ILE A 237 11.80 6.43 12.68
N ASN A 238 12.57 6.06 11.67
CA ASN A 238 12.85 6.90 10.51
C ASN A 238 11.60 7.03 9.64
N ALA A 239 10.95 8.19 9.66
CA ALA A 239 9.74 8.44 8.90
C ALA A 239 9.65 9.90 8.42
N GLU A 240 9.12 10.07 7.21
CA GLU A 240 8.71 11.35 6.64
C GLU A 240 7.20 11.36 6.46
N PHE A 241 6.58 12.53 6.59
CA PHE A 241 5.14 12.69 6.61
C PHE A 241 4.68 13.79 5.65
N TRP A 242 3.62 13.51 4.90
CA TRP A 242 2.97 14.51 4.04
C TRP A 242 1.45 14.41 4.15
N LEU A 243 0.86 15.29 4.95
CA LEU A 243 -0.59 15.49 4.99
C LEU A 243 -0.99 16.41 3.85
N VAL A 244 -1.83 15.89 2.95
CA VAL A 244 -2.17 16.56 1.70
C VAL A 244 -3.47 17.33 1.86
N GLU A 245 -3.37 18.66 1.68
CA GLU A 245 -4.50 19.57 1.86
C GLU A 245 -5.65 19.29 0.88
N ASN A 246 -6.87 19.22 1.43
CA ASN A 246 -8.12 18.99 0.70
C ASN A 246 -8.10 17.72 -0.19
N ALA A 247 -7.30 16.73 0.12
CA ALA A 247 -7.27 15.43 -0.56
C ALA A 247 -8.13 14.40 0.17
N TYR A 248 -8.88 13.61 -0.58
CA TYR A 248 -9.64 12.47 -0.08
C TYR A 248 -8.77 11.21 -0.03
N HIS A 249 -9.40 10.06 0.29
CA HIS A 249 -8.73 8.77 0.35
C HIS A 249 -8.03 8.42 -0.96
N VAL A 250 -6.69 8.31 -0.94
CA VAL A 250 -5.85 7.96 -2.11
C VAL A 250 -5.96 8.98 -3.26
N ASP A 251 -6.28 10.23 -2.98
CA ASP A 251 -6.43 11.26 -4.03
C ASP A 251 -5.21 12.19 -4.16
N ALA A 252 -4.23 12.07 -3.28
CA ALA A 252 -3.03 12.92 -3.29
C ALA A 252 -2.30 12.89 -4.65
N MET A 253 -2.12 11.70 -5.23
CA MET A 253 -1.47 11.50 -6.53
C MET A 253 -2.21 12.15 -7.70
N PHE A 254 -3.52 12.24 -7.64
CA PHE A 254 -4.33 12.87 -8.69
C PHE A 254 -4.40 14.38 -8.53
N LYS A 255 -4.34 14.86 -7.29
CA LYS A 255 -4.47 16.26 -6.98
C LYS A 255 -3.18 17.04 -7.13
N TYR A 256 -2.07 16.43 -6.74
CA TYR A 256 -0.74 17.02 -6.78
C TYR A 256 0.28 16.07 -7.46
N PRO A 257 0.05 15.70 -8.74
CA PRO A 257 0.82 14.65 -9.41
C PRO A 257 2.33 14.94 -9.47
N GLU A 258 2.71 16.19 -9.76
CA GLU A 258 4.11 16.58 -9.84
C GLU A 258 4.81 16.52 -8.48
N GLU A 259 4.15 17.05 -7.43
CA GLU A 259 4.70 17.02 -6.09
C GLU A 259 4.79 15.60 -5.54
N TYR A 260 3.74 14.79 -5.77
CA TYR A 260 3.70 13.38 -5.37
C TYR A 260 4.84 12.60 -6.04
N SER A 261 4.95 12.71 -7.35
CA SER A 261 5.98 12.07 -8.16
C SER A 261 7.40 12.51 -7.74
N LYS A 262 7.60 13.81 -7.44
CA LYS A 262 8.90 14.35 -6.99
C LYS A 262 9.28 13.86 -5.61
N LYS A 263 8.37 13.90 -4.64
CA LYS A 263 8.64 13.38 -3.29
C LYS A 263 8.96 11.88 -3.31
N MET A 264 8.28 11.12 -4.16
CA MET A 264 8.51 9.69 -4.33
C MET A 264 9.92 9.43 -4.93
N GLU A 265 10.32 10.20 -5.96
CA GLU A 265 11.66 10.16 -6.54
C GLU A 265 12.74 10.46 -5.48
N ASP A 266 12.57 11.54 -4.71
CA ASP A 266 13.54 11.95 -3.69
C ASP A 266 13.67 10.90 -2.59
N PHE A 267 12.54 10.37 -2.12
CA PHE A 267 12.52 9.35 -1.08
C PHE A 267 13.26 8.06 -1.50
N PHE A 268 12.89 7.49 -2.64
CA PHE A 268 13.49 6.24 -3.07
C PHE A 268 14.97 6.40 -3.49
N ASN A 269 15.34 7.49 -4.17
CA ASN A 269 16.75 7.74 -4.51
C ASN A 269 17.65 8.00 -3.29
N LYS A 270 17.09 8.48 -2.18
CA LYS A 270 17.82 8.70 -0.92
C LYS A 270 18.20 7.39 -0.23
N ILE A 271 17.43 6.31 -0.44
CA ILE A 271 17.52 5.09 0.36
C ILE A 271 18.02 3.89 -0.48
N LEU A 272 17.60 3.81 -1.73
CA LEU A 272 17.88 2.65 -2.59
C LEU A 272 19.14 2.88 -3.44
N GLU A 273 19.97 1.83 -3.60
CA GLU A 273 21.21 1.83 -4.36
C GLU A 273 21.11 1.07 -5.69
#